data_13c47e02626ba1ac612610f81b7ae867
#
_entry.id   13c47e02626ba1ac612610f81b7ae867
#
_cell.length_a   1.000
_cell.length_b   1.000
_cell.length_c   1.000
_cell.angle_alpha   90.00
_cell.angle_beta   90.00
_cell.angle_gamma   90.00
#
_symmetry.space_group_name_H-M   'P 1'
#
loop_
_entity.id
_entity.type
_entity.pdbx_description
1 polymer ?
#
loop_
_entity_poly.entity_id
_entity_poly.type
_entity_poly.pdbx_seq_one_letter_code
_entity_poly.pdbx_strand_id
1 'polypeptide(L)'
;MPLVAGIDSSTQSCKVVIRDSATGALVRQGRASHPEGTEIHPDHWWTALQEAIEAAGGLDDVDAVSVGGQQHGMVCLDETGNVVRPALLWNDTRSAQDAEELILDAGHGDPVAGAGYWAGSTGTVPVASLTATKLRWLARNEPENAQRTAAVCLPHDWLSWRLAGHGPGTGPASLELLRTDRSDASGTGYFSATTGEYLPDVLESTLGHLPLLPGVVGPLETAGKTPAGALIGPGAGDNAAAGLGVSASVGDVVISIGTSGTVFAVSDTPSRDSSGLVAGFADATGHYLPLACTLNATRIFDATAALLDVSLDELGTLALSAPEGAGGLTLVPYFEGERTPNLPEATGSLHGLTLSNYTPANLARAAIEGVVCSLADGLAALQAQGVEARRIILVGGGAQSEAVQQVAASAFGLPVFVPKPGEYVADGAARQAAGVLTGQLPEWPVDGLTVDHADPKGVAPFLERYRHYAAKAAIG
;
A
#
# COMPACT_ATOMS: atom_id res chain seq x y z
N MET A 1 -21.96 19.20 -15.62
CA MET A 1 -20.49 19.16 -15.56
C MET A 1 -20.11 17.70 -15.66
N PRO A 2 -19.00 17.33 -16.31
CA PRO A 2 -18.59 15.94 -16.43
C PRO A 2 -18.41 15.29 -15.05
N LEU A 3 -18.91 14.07 -14.89
CA LEU A 3 -18.74 13.28 -13.67
C LEU A 3 -17.69 12.20 -13.88
N VAL A 4 -16.92 11.92 -12.85
CA VAL A 4 -15.91 10.86 -12.85
C VAL A 4 -16.10 9.94 -11.66
N ALA A 5 -15.85 8.65 -11.86
CA ALA A 5 -15.92 7.65 -10.82
C ALA A 5 -14.52 7.16 -10.44
N GLY A 6 -14.27 7.10 -9.16
CA GLY A 6 -13.11 6.39 -8.59
C GLY A 6 -13.55 5.18 -7.79
N ILE A 7 -12.89 4.08 -8.03
CA ILE A 7 -13.16 2.79 -7.39
C ILE A 7 -11.96 2.45 -6.51
N ASP A 8 -12.24 2.05 -5.28
CA ASP A 8 -11.27 1.41 -4.36
C ASP A 8 -11.71 -0.04 -4.15
N SER A 9 -10.96 -1.00 -4.69
CA SER A 9 -11.15 -2.43 -4.42
C SER A 9 -10.05 -2.94 -3.50
N SER A 10 -10.17 -2.58 -2.24
CA SER A 10 -9.23 -2.98 -1.16
C SER A 10 -9.53 -4.41 -0.68
N THR A 11 -8.79 -4.88 0.33
CA THR A 11 -8.93 -6.24 0.86
C THR A 11 -10.32 -6.52 1.45
N GLN A 12 -10.91 -5.57 2.17
CA GLN A 12 -12.16 -5.77 2.94
C GLN A 12 -13.42 -5.29 2.24
N SER A 13 -13.32 -4.41 1.26
CA SER A 13 -14.49 -3.79 0.61
C SER A 13 -14.16 -3.16 -0.73
N CYS A 14 -15.19 -3.02 -1.55
CA CYS A 14 -15.19 -2.14 -2.71
C CYS A 14 -15.95 -0.85 -2.36
N LYS A 15 -15.37 0.30 -2.74
CA LYS A 15 -15.97 1.62 -2.58
C LYS A 15 -15.98 2.34 -3.93
N VAL A 16 -17.03 3.06 -4.20
CA VAL A 16 -17.19 3.87 -5.41
C VAL A 16 -17.50 5.29 -4.97
N VAL A 17 -16.70 6.25 -5.43
CA VAL A 17 -17.00 7.69 -5.28
C VAL A 17 -17.24 8.30 -6.64
N ILE A 18 -18.27 9.13 -6.77
CA ILE A 18 -18.56 9.88 -7.98
C ILE A 18 -18.37 11.36 -7.66
N ARG A 19 -17.51 12.01 -8.45
CA ARG A 19 -17.07 13.37 -8.22
C ARG A 19 -17.29 14.24 -9.46
N ASP A 20 -17.49 15.52 -9.22
CA ASP A 20 -17.40 16.53 -10.27
C ASP A 20 -15.93 16.62 -10.74
N SER A 21 -15.70 16.44 -12.04
CA SER A 21 -14.34 16.36 -12.59
C SER A 21 -13.52 17.65 -12.46
N ALA A 22 -14.18 18.80 -12.43
CA ALA A 22 -13.52 20.09 -12.35
C ALA A 22 -13.18 20.50 -10.91
N THR A 23 -14.07 20.24 -9.98
CA THR A 23 -13.96 20.75 -8.60
C THR A 23 -13.53 19.69 -7.60
N GLY A 24 -13.64 18.41 -7.95
CA GLY A 24 -13.42 17.29 -7.03
C GLY A 24 -14.54 17.12 -5.98
N ALA A 25 -15.63 17.89 -6.08
CA ALA A 25 -16.73 17.78 -5.13
C ALA A 25 -17.38 16.38 -5.19
N LEU A 26 -17.55 15.76 -4.02
CA LEU A 26 -18.25 14.49 -3.91
C LEU A 26 -19.74 14.68 -4.26
N VAL A 27 -20.23 13.93 -5.23
CA VAL A 27 -21.65 13.95 -5.66
C VAL A 27 -22.41 12.83 -4.99
N ARG A 28 -21.88 11.61 -5.04
CA ARG A 28 -22.47 10.41 -4.43
C ARG A 28 -21.42 9.32 -4.25
N GLN A 29 -21.72 8.34 -3.42
CA GLN A 29 -20.82 7.22 -3.16
C GLN A 29 -21.60 5.96 -2.82
N GLY A 30 -20.94 4.80 -2.95
CA GLY A 30 -21.47 3.50 -2.58
C GLY A 30 -20.38 2.59 -2.05
N ARG A 31 -20.77 1.56 -1.33
CA ARG A 31 -19.84 0.60 -0.72
C ARG A 31 -20.48 -0.79 -0.65
N ALA A 32 -19.65 -1.84 -0.84
CA ALA A 32 -19.97 -3.23 -0.59
C ALA A 32 -18.79 -3.95 0.05
N SER A 33 -19.05 -5.00 0.83
CA SER A 33 -18.00 -5.74 1.52
C SER A 33 -17.43 -6.86 0.65
N HIS A 34 -16.15 -7.17 0.83
CA HIS A 34 -15.53 -8.38 0.31
C HIS A 34 -15.56 -9.51 1.36
N PRO A 35 -15.53 -10.79 0.94
CA PRO A 35 -15.25 -11.90 1.84
C PRO A 35 -13.88 -11.75 2.51
N GLU A 36 -13.76 -12.23 3.73
CA GLU A 36 -12.48 -12.33 4.42
C GLU A 36 -11.66 -13.51 3.88
N GLY A 37 -10.33 -13.38 3.90
CA GLY A 37 -9.42 -14.45 3.53
C GLY A 37 -8.12 -13.95 2.89
N THR A 38 -7.26 -14.91 2.58
CA THR A 38 -6.00 -14.67 1.84
C THR A 38 -6.07 -15.22 0.42
N GLU A 39 -7.18 -15.89 0.07
CA GLU A 39 -7.46 -16.52 -1.21
C GLU A 39 -8.92 -16.28 -1.58
N ILE A 40 -9.17 -15.49 -2.62
CA ILE A 40 -10.50 -15.00 -2.99
C ILE A 40 -10.75 -15.21 -4.49
N HIS A 41 -11.91 -15.75 -4.86
CA HIS A 41 -12.29 -15.81 -6.27
C HIS A 41 -12.60 -14.39 -6.80
N PRO A 42 -12.02 -13.96 -7.92
CA PRO A 42 -12.20 -12.59 -8.45
C PRO A 42 -13.65 -12.18 -8.67
N ASP A 43 -14.58 -13.11 -8.93
CA ASP A 43 -16.00 -12.79 -9.08
C ASP A 43 -16.62 -12.16 -7.82
N HIS A 44 -16.05 -12.39 -6.64
CA HIS A 44 -16.49 -11.69 -5.42
C HIS A 44 -16.20 -10.20 -5.48
N TRP A 45 -15.05 -9.81 -6.05
CA TRP A 45 -14.72 -8.40 -6.28
C TRP A 45 -15.65 -7.77 -7.30
N TRP A 46 -15.96 -8.52 -8.38
CA TRP A 46 -16.91 -8.05 -9.39
C TRP A 46 -18.31 -7.84 -8.83
N THR A 47 -18.81 -8.80 -8.05
CA THR A 47 -20.11 -8.69 -7.38
C THR A 47 -20.14 -7.48 -6.44
N ALA A 48 -19.15 -7.34 -5.58
CA ALA A 48 -19.05 -6.20 -4.66
C ALA A 48 -18.92 -4.86 -5.42
N LEU A 49 -18.21 -4.82 -6.55
CA LEU A 49 -18.15 -3.63 -7.39
C LEU A 49 -19.52 -3.28 -7.97
N GLN A 50 -20.29 -4.25 -8.48
CA GLN A 50 -21.63 -3.99 -8.99
C GLN A 50 -22.57 -3.49 -7.88
N GLU A 51 -22.54 -4.08 -6.69
CA GLU A 51 -23.30 -3.63 -5.53
C GLU A 51 -22.91 -2.21 -5.09
N ALA A 52 -21.61 -1.89 -5.07
CA ALA A 52 -21.12 -0.55 -4.74
C ALA A 52 -21.53 0.49 -5.80
N ILE A 53 -21.50 0.12 -7.09
CA ILE A 53 -21.99 0.97 -8.19
C ILE A 53 -23.50 1.22 -8.04
N GLU A 54 -24.30 0.20 -7.77
CA GLU A 54 -25.74 0.33 -7.53
C GLU A 54 -26.03 1.24 -6.34
N ALA A 55 -25.32 1.03 -5.22
CA ALA A 55 -25.42 1.87 -4.02
C ALA A 55 -25.02 3.33 -4.28
N ALA A 56 -24.10 3.59 -5.23
CA ALA A 56 -23.72 4.91 -5.69
C ALA A 56 -24.72 5.53 -6.70
N GLY A 57 -25.77 4.80 -7.10
CA GLY A 57 -26.78 5.27 -8.05
C GLY A 57 -26.42 5.05 -9.52
N GLY A 58 -25.48 4.12 -9.82
CA GLY A 58 -25.08 3.77 -11.18
C GLY A 58 -23.95 4.63 -11.76
N LEU A 59 -23.52 4.29 -12.98
CA LEU A 59 -22.46 5.00 -13.74
C LEU A 59 -22.95 5.56 -15.09
N ASP A 60 -24.24 5.58 -15.36
CA ASP A 60 -24.78 5.96 -16.68
C ASP A 60 -24.50 7.42 -17.08
N ASP A 61 -24.28 8.28 -16.10
CA ASP A 61 -23.95 9.70 -16.26
C ASP A 61 -22.46 10.03 -15.99
N VAL A 62 -21.60 9.00 -15.93
CA VAL A 62 -20.18 9.14 -15.66
C VAL A 62 -19.40 9.11 -16.97
N ASP A 63 -18.53 10.09 -17.18
CA ASP A 63 -17.72 10.23 -18.41
C ASP A 63 -16.39 9.44 -18.35
N ALA A 64 -15.85 9.22 -17.16
CA ALA A 64 -14.65 8.40 -16.97
C ALA A 64 -14.64 7.70 -15.59
N VAL A 65 -14.00 6.54 -15.54
CA VAL A 65 -13.84 5.70 -14.33
C VAL A 65 -12.41 5.21 -14.22
N SER A 66 -11.90 5.08 -13.00
CA SER A 66 -10.61 4.40 -12.77
C SER A 66 -10.67 3.55 -11.49
N VAL A 67 -9.82 2.53 -11.42
CA VAL A 67 -9.81 1.54 -10.33
C VAL A 67 -8.50 1.60 -9.58
N GLY A 68 -8.54 1.92 -8.29
CA GLY A 68 -7.48 1.61 -7.34
C GLY A 68 -7.72 0.23 -6.73
N GLY A 69 -6.71 -0.61 -6.67
CA GLY A 69 -6.87 -1.98 -6.17
C GLY A 69 -5.75 -2.43 -5.24
N GLN A 70 -6.06 -3.43 -4.41
CA GLN A 70 -5.04 -4.09 -3.61
C GLN A 70 -3.93 -4.66 -4.50
N GLN A 71 -2.68 -4.43 -4.12
CA GLN A 71 -1.52 -4.84 -4.90
C GLN A 71 -1.23 -6.35 -4.79
N HIS A 72 -0.43 -6.87 -5.71
CA HIS A 72 0.18 -8.22 -5.69
C HIS A 72 -0.78 -9.41 -5.84
N GLY A 73 -2.09 -9.22 -5.91
CA GLY A 73 -3.06 -10.31 -6.05
C GLY A 73 -2.84 -11.07 -7.36
N MET A 74 -2.66 -12.40 -7.28
CA MET A 74 -2.38 -13.23 -8.45
C MET A 74 -3.68 -13.72 -9.08
N VAL A 75 -4.12 -13.10 -10.17
CA VAL A 75 -5.26 -13.55 -10.98
C VAL A 75 -4.74 -14.31 -12.21
N CYS A 76 -5.00 -15.61 -12.26
CA CYS A 76 -4.64 -16.48 -13.38
C CYS A 76 -5.87 -16.75 -14.24
N LEU A 77 -5.75 -16.51 -15.55
CA LEU A 77 -6.82 -16.72 -16.54
C LEU A 77 -6.42 -17.79 -17.54
N ASP A 78 -7.37 -18.62 -17.97
CA ASP A 78 -7.19 -19.56 -19.07
C ASP A 78 -7.34 -18.86 -20.45
N GLU A 79 -7.13 -19.58 -21.54
CA GLU A 79 -7.21 -19.06 -22.92
C GLU A 79 -8.57 -18.44 -23.27
N THR A 80 -9.61 -18.76 -22.53
CA THR A 80 -10.95 -18.23 -22.74
C THR A 80 -11.34 -17.10 -21.78
N GLY A 81 -10.40 -16.71 -20.90
CA GLY A 81 -10.59 -15.63 -19.91
C GLY A 81 -11.29 -16.09 -18.63
N ASN A 82 -11.47 -17.41 -18.42
CA ASN A 82 -11.98 -17.91 -17.15
C ASN A 82 -10.88 -17.90 -16.09
N VAL A 83 -11.28 -17.63 -14.86
CA VAL A 83 -10.39 -17.71 -13.70
C VAL A 83 -9.97 -19.18 -13.47
N VAL A 84 -8.67 -19.44 -13.51
CA VAL A 84 -8.10 -20.79 -13.33
C VAL A 84 -8.27 -21.28 -11.90
N ARG A 85 -8.09 -20.36 -10.94
CA ARG A 85 -8.22 -20.63 -9.51
C ARG A 85 -8.51 -19.34 -8.73
N PRO A 86 -9.00 -19.39 -7.47
CA PRO A 86 -9.06 -18.21 -6.61
C PRO A 86 -7.71 -17.49 -6.52
N ALA A 87 -7.72 -16.17 -6.54
CA ALA A 87 -6.52 -15.34 -6.48
C ALA A 87 -5.87 -15.40 -5.10
N LEU A 88 -4.56 -15.59 -5.05
CA LEU A 88 -3.78 -15.44 -3.83
C LEU A 88 -3.51 -13.95 -3.59
N LEU A 89 -3.88 -13.44 -2.41
CA LEU A 89 -3.78 -12.04 -2.07
C LEU A 89 -2.41 -11.66 -1.53
N TRP A 90 -2.19 -10.38 -1.29
CA TRP A 90 -0.93 -9.84 -0.76
C TRP A 90 -0.58 -10.38 0.64
N ASN A 91 -1.59 -10.72 1.46
CA ASN A 91 -1.45 -11.24 2.82
C ASN A 91 -1.37 -12.78 2.88
N ASP A 92 -1.31 -13.46 1.73
CA ASP A 92 -1.07 -14.90 1.70
C ASP A 92 0.42 -15.21 1.82
N THR A 93 0.78 -16.05 2.78
CA THR A 93 2.18 -16.34 3.13
C THR A 93 2.69 -17.69 2.61
N ARG A 94 1.84 -18.47 1.89
CA ARG A 94 2.20 -19.84 1.44
C ARG A 94 3.43 -19.89 0.54
N SER A 95 3.74 -18.81 -0.18
CA SER A 95 4.90 -18.68 -1.08
C SER A 95 6.16 -18.09 -0.39
N ALA A 96 6.21 -18.07 0.95
CA ALA A 96 7.38 -17.52 1.66
C ALA A 96 8.67 -18.26 1.35
N GLN A 97 8.64 -19.61 1.32
CA GLN A 97 9.78 -20.42 0.93
C GLN A 97 10.20 -20.18 -0.53
N ASP A 98 9.22 -20.02 -1.44
CA ASP A 98 9.50 -19.71 -2.85
C ASP A 98 10.20 -18.35 -3.01
N ALA A 99 9.89 -17.38 -2.14
CA ALA A 99 10.58 -16.07 -2.13
C ALA A 99 12.06 -16.24 -1.74
N GLU A 100 12.35 -16.96 -0.67
CA GLU A 100 13.71 -17.24 -0.23
C GLU A 100 14.53 -17.96 -1.32
N GLU A 101 13.93 -18.96 -1.95
CA GLU A 101 14.60 -19.73 -2.99
C GLU A 101 14.81 -18.90 -4.28
N LEU A 102 13.91 -17.98 -4.64
CA LEU A 102 14.11 -17.04 -5.75
C LEU A 102 15.31 -16.13 -5.50
N ILE A 103 15.52 -15.69 -4.26
CA ILE A 103 16.71 -14.92 -3.88
C ILE A 103 17.96 -15.77 -4.05
N LEU A 104 17.96 -17.00 -3.53
CA LEU A 104 19.11 -17.90 -3.62
C LEU A 104 19.45 -18.28 -5.07
N ASP A 105 18.44 -18.56 -5.90
CA ASP A 105 18.63 -18.90 -7.31
C ASP A 105 19.29 -17.76 -8.07
N ALA A 106 18.79 -16.52 -7.89
CA ALA A 106 19.34 -15.33 -8.53
C ALA A 106 20.78 -15.02 -8.10
N GLY A 107 21.15 -15.39 -6.86
CA GLY A 107 22.49 -15.23 -6.32
C GLY A 107 23.40 -16.46 -6.48
N HIS A 108 22.95 -17.49 -7.22
CA HIS A 108 23.71 -18.75 -7.34
C HIS A 108 24.10 -19.37 -5.98
N GLY A 109 23.19 -19.28 -5.01
CA GLY A 109 23.36 -19.76 -3.63
C GLY A 109 23.85 -18.69 -2.63
N ASP A 110 24.17 -17.48 -3.09
CA ASP A 110 24.51 -16.33 -2.23
C ASP A 110 23.27 -15.43 -2.04
N PRO A 111 22.67 -15.38 -0.83
CA PRO A 111 21.47 -14.55 -0.59
C PRO A 111 21.74 -13.05 -0.74
N VAL A 112 22.97 -12.58 -0.46
CA VAL A 112 23.31 -11.15 -0.57
C VAL A 112 23.38 -10.74 -2.05
N ALA A 113 24.05 -11.56 -2.88
CA ALA A 113 24.09 -11.35 -4.32
C ALA A 113 22.71 -11.42 -4.94
N GLY A 114 21.87 -12.39 -4.51
CA GLY A 114 20.50 -12.54 -4.97
C GLY A 114 19.60 -11.37 -4.60
N ALA A 115 19.65 -10.90 -3.37
CA ALA A 115 18.93 -9.70 -2.94
C ALA A 115 19.37 -8.46 -3.74
N GLY A 116 20.68 -8.32 -4.00
CA GLY A 116 21.22 -7.26 -4.87
C GLY A 116 20.69 -7.33 -6.31
N TYR A 117 20.60 -8.53 -6.89
CA TYR A 117 20.01 -8.72 -8.21
C TYR A 117 18.55 -8.26 -8.26
N TRP A 118 17.73 -8.71 -7.33
CA TRP A 118 16.31 -8.37 -7.28
C TRP A 118 16.08 -6.87 -7.05
N ALA A 119 16.76 -6.28 -6.07
CA ALA A 119 16.67 -4.85 -5.81
C ALA A 119 17.11 -4.02 -7.04
N GLY A 120 18.14 -4.47 -7.77
CA GLY A 120 18.60 -3.82 -8.98
C GLY A 120 17.66 -3.95 -10.18
N SER A 121 17.01 -5.11 -10.34
CA SER A 121 16.18 -5.44 -11.49
C SER A 121 14.75 -4.94 -11.36
N THR A 122 14.11 -5.19 -10.23
CA THR A 122 12.69 -4.88 -9.98
C THR A 122 12.46 -3.79 -8.94
N GLY A 123 13.51 -3.36 -8.23
CA GLY A 123 13.40 -2.43 -7.11
C GLY A 123 13.02 -3.10 -5.78
N THR A 124 12.71 -4.40 -5.77
CA THR A 124 12.15 -5.06 -4.58
C THR A 124 12.74 -6.44 -4.41
N VAL A 125 13.24 -6.76 -3.21
CA VAL A 125 13.65 -8.11 -2.83
C VAL A 125 12.39 -8.98 -2.64
N PRO A 126 12.34 -10.21 -3.18
CA PRO A 126 11.16 -11.08 -3.10
C PRO A 126 10.69 -11.35 -1.66
N VAL A 127 9.40 -11.24 -1.48
CA VAL A 127 8.65 -11.62 -0.27
C VAL A 127 7.38 -12.35 -0.69
N ALA A 128 6.74 -13.09 0.21
CA ALA A 128 5.55 -13.89 -0.08
C ALA A 128 4.41 -13.10 -0.74
N SER A 129 4.31 -11.80 -0.48
CA SER A 129 3.25 -10.96 -1.04
C SER A 129 3.36 -10.74 -2.56
N LEU A 130 4.56 -10.82 -3.17
CA LEU A 130 4.74 -10.53 -4.59
C LEU A 130 4.11 -11.61 -5.50
N THR A 131 3.61 -11.18 -6.66
CA THR A 131 2.99 -12.10 -7.64
C THR A 131 3.97 -13.16 -8.15
N ALA A 132 5.23 -12.80 -8.39
CA ALA A 132 6.27 -13.73 -8.87
C ALA A 132 6.45 -14.94 -7.94
N THR A 133 6.46 -14.73 -6.62
CA THR A 133 6.61 -15.82 -5.64
C THR A 133 5.42 -16.76 -5.64
N LYS A 134 4.21 -16.21 -5.82
CA LYS A 134 2.96 -16.98 -5.93
C LYS A 134 2.88 -17.78 -7.23
N LEU A 135 3.40 -17.25 -8.34
CA LEU A 135 3.51 -17.98 -9.60
C LEU A 135 4.45 -19.19 -9.45
N ARG A 136 5.59 -19.02 -8.76
CA ARG A 136 6.49 -20.14 -8.49
C ARG A 136 5.83 -21.18 -7.58
N TRP A 137 5.12 -20.75 -6.56
CA TRP A 137 4.32 -21.63 -5.73
C TRP A 137 3.27 -22.40 -6.55
N LEU A 138 2.55 -21.72 -7.44
CA LEU A 138 1.54 -22.30 -8.32
C LEU A 138 2.15 -23.39 -9.21
N ALA A 139 3.28 -23.10 -9.86
CA ALA A 139 3.95 -24.06 -10.75
C ALA A 139 4.38 -25.34 -10.03
N ARG A 140 4.76 -25.23 -8.77
CA ARG A 140 5.22 -26.36 -7.96
C ARG A 140 4.10 -27.17 -7.31
N ASN A 141 3.07 -26.49 -6.83
CA ASN A 141 2.03 -27.12 -6.01
C ASN A 141 0.73 -27.40 -6.77
N GLU A 142 0.49 -26.69 -7.86
CA GLU A 142 -0.69 -26.83 -8.72
C GLU A 142 -0.28 -26.82 -10.21
N PRO A 143 0.55 -27.78 -10.68
CA PRO A 143 1.13 -27.74 -12.03
C PRO A 143 0.08 -27.77 -13.15
N GLU A 144 -1.07 -28.39 -12.94
CA GLU A 144 -2.18 -28.38 -13.92
C GLU A 144 -2.78 -26.97 -14.06
N ASN A 145 -2.93 -26.23 -12.95
CA ASN A 145 -3.39 -24.86 -12.98
C ASN A 145 -2.33 -23.93 -13.59
N ALA A 146 -1.06 -24.14 -13.26
CA ALA A 146 0.04 -23.41 -13.89
C ALA A 146 0.03 -23.59 -15.42
N GLN A 147 -0.08 -24.83 -15.91
CA GLN A 147 -0.12 -25.12 -17.34
C GLN A 147 -1.35 -24.51 -18.05
N ARG A 148 -2.49 -24.40 -17.36
CA ARG A 148 -3.71 -23.78 -17.90
C ARG A 148 -3.66 -22.25 -17.89
N THR A 149 -2.73 -21.63 -17.18
CA THR A 149 -2.63 -20.19 -17.04
C THR A 149 -2.10 -19.56 -18.34
N ALA A 150 -3.01 -19.01 -19.14
CA ALA A 150 -2.70 -18.33 -20.39
C ALA A 150 -2.39 -16.83 -20.19
N ALA A 151 -2.98 -16.22 -19.15
CA ALA A 151 -2.70 -14.82 -18.77
C ALA A 151 -2.63 -14.67 -17.26
N VAL A 152 -1.82 -13.68 -16.81
CA VAL A 152 -1.72 -13.28 -15.40
C VAL A 152 -1.98 -11.79 -15.31
N CYS A 153 -2.85 -11.37 -14.41
CA CYS A 153 -3.14 -9.96 -14.13
C CYS A 153 -3.36 -9.72 -12.64
N LEU A 154 -3.47 -8.47 -12.26
CA LEU A 154 -3.69 -8.03 -10.88
C LEU A 154 -5.18 -7.70 -10.64
N PRO A 155 -5.63 -7.51 -9.40
CA PRO A 155 -7.03 -7.28 -9.10
C PRO A 155 -7.65 -6.08 -9.84
N HIS A 156 -6.94 -4.93 -9.89
CA HIS A 156 -7.47 -3.76 -10.58
C HIS A 156 -7.47 -3.91 -12.11
N ASP A 157 -6.49 -4.62 -12.68
CA ASP A 157 -6.43 -4.95 -14.11
C ASP A 157 -7.66 -5.75 -14.52
N TRP A 158 -7.94 -6.81 -13.74
CA TRP A 158 -9.08 -7.69 -13.96
C TRP A 158 -10.41 -6.93 -13.86
N LEU A 159 -10.57 -6.06 -12.84
CA LEU A 159 -11.76 -5.24 -12.66
C LEU A 159 -11.94 -4.24 -13.81
N SER A 160 -10.87 -3.57 -14.25
CA SER A 160 -10.88 -2.65 -15.38
C SER A 160 -11.25 -3.37 -16.70
N TRP A 161 -10.71 -4.57 -16.89
CA TRP A 161 -11.04 -5.43 -18.02
C TRP A 161 -12.53 -5.86 -18.01
N ARG A 162 -13.07 -6.18 -16.83
CA ARG A 162 -14.51 -6.48 -16.66
C ARG A 162 -15.39 -5.24 -16.93
N LEU A 163 -14.97 -4.08 -16.46
CA LEU A 163 -15.67 -2.80 -16.75
C LEU A 163 -15.68 -2.46 -18.25
N ALA A 164 -14.66 -2.87 -19.00
CA ALA A 164 -14.61 -2.73 -20.46
C ALA A 164 -15.55 -3.69 -21.20
N GLY A 165 -16.32 -4.52 -20.48
CA GLY A 165 -17.26 -5.48 -21.08
C GLY A 165 -16.64 -6.82 -21.44
N HIS A 166 -15.40 -7.08 -21.03
CA HIS A 166 -14.74 -8.36 -21.19
C HIS A 166 -15.02 -9.29 -19.99
N GLY A 167 -14.63 -10.55 -20.07
CA GLY A 167 -14.86 -11.48 -18.95
C GLY A 167 -14.75 -12.94 -19.35
N PRO A 168 -15.14 -13.84 -18.43
CA PRO A 168 -15.13 -15.27 -18.69
C PRO A 168 -15.86 -15.64 -19.99
N GLY A 169 -15.23 -16.49 -20.80
CA GLY A 169 -15.80 -16.96 -22.08
C GLY A 169 -15.72 -15.98 -23.25
N THR A 170 -15.05 -14.83 -23.12
CA THR A 170 -14.92 -13.84 -24.23
C THR A 170 -13.81 -14.20 -25.23
N GLY A 171 -13.03 -15.25 -24.96
CA GLY A 171 -12.03 -15.81 -25.86
C GLY A 171 -10.66 -15.09 -25.84
N PRO A 172 -9.66 -15.66 -26.56
CA PRO A 172 -8.24 -15.21 -26.46
C PRO A 172 -8.03 -13.75 -26.84
N ALA A 173 -8.74 -13.25 -27.84
CA ALA A 173 -8.60 -11.85 -28.29
C ALA A 173 -8.96 -10.83 -27.19
N SER A 174 -9.76 -11.20 -26.20
CA SER A 174 -10.09 -10.30 -25.09
C SER A 174 -8.97 -10.21 -24.07
N LEU A 175 -8.12 -11.23 -23.95
CA LEU A 175 -6.95 -11.22 -23.06
C LEU A 175 -5.92 -10.20 -23.52
N GLU A 176 -5.78 -9.97 -24.83
CA GLU A 176 -4.88 -8.96 -25.39
C GLU A 176 -5.31 -7.52 -25.03
N LEU A 177 -6.53 -7.36 -24.50
CA LEU A 177 -7.07 -6.07 -24.05
C LEU A 177 -6.89 -5.83 -22.54
N LEU A 178 -6.25 -6.75 -21.81
CA LEU A 178 -5.83 -6.51 -20.43
C LEU A 178 -4.87 -5.31 -20.39
N ARG A 179 -5.12 -4.41 -19.46
CA ARG A 179 -4.29 -3.22 -19.22
C ARG A 179 -3.99 -3.09 -17.74
N THR A 180 -2.82 -2.55 -17.46
CA THR A 180 -2.35 -2.22 -16.12
C THR A 180 -1.68 -0.86 -16.12
N ASP A 181 -1.41 -0.33 -14.94
CA ASP A 181 -0.55 0.82 -14.78
C ASP A 181 0.84 0.42 -14.28
N ARG A 182 1.74 1.40 -14.27
CA ARG A 182 3.11 1.21 -13.84
C ARG A 182 3.22 0.95 -12.33
N SER A 183 2.32 1.53 -11.51
CA SER A 183 2.40 1.40 -10.06
C SER A 183 2.09 -0.02 -9.60
N ASP A 184 1.03 -0.63 -10.15
CA ASP A 184 0.65 -1.99 -9.76
C ASP A 184 1.57 -3.03 -10.43
N ALA A 185 1.95 -2.82 -11.70
CA ALA A 185 2.94 -3.66 -12.38
C ALA A 185 4.25 -3.77 -11.58
N SER A 186 4.72 -2.68 -10.94
CA SER A 186 5.94 -2.68 -10.13
C SER A 186 5.85 -3.56 -8.89
N GLY A 187 4.65 -3.89 -8.42
CA GLY A 187 4.39 -4.79 -7.31
C GLY A 187 4.39 -6.28 -7.68
N THR A 188 4.61 -6.63 -8.94
CA THR A 188 4.56 -8.03 -9.40
C THR A 188 5.81 -8.84 -9.07
N GLY A 189 6.98 -8.20 -9.02
CA GLY A 189 8.28 -8.85 -8.93
C GLY A 189 8.83 -9.36 -10.27
N TYR A 190 8.14 -9.09 -11.38
CA TYR A 190 8.61 -9.37 -12.74
C TYR A 190 8.47 -8.17 -13.69
N PHE A 191 8.39 -6.96 -13.13
CA PHE A 191 8.38 -5.70 -13.87
C PHE A 191 9.43 -4.76 -13.29
N SER A 192 10.15 -4.06 -14.14
CA SER A 192 11.12 -3.04 -13.75
C SER A 192 10.52 -1.65 -13.83
N ALA A 193 10.28 -1.01 -12.69
CA ALA A 193 9.82 0.38 -12.65
C ALA A 193 10.82 1.35 -13.30
N THR A 194 12.10 0.98 -13.38
CA THR A 194 13.16 1.82 -13.96
C THR A 194 13.18 1.79 -15.48
N THR A 195 13.01 0.60 -16.09
CA THR A 195 13.01 0.46 -17.57
C THR A 195 11.61 0.56 -18.16
N GLY A 196 10.56 0.34 -17.36
CA GLY A 196 9.19 0.26 -17.82
C GLY A 196 8.85 -1.05 -18.53
N GLU A 197 9.64 -2.10 -18.33
CA GLU A 197 9.52 -3.36 -19.05
C GLU A 197 9.31 -4.55 -18.11
N TYR A 198 8.58 -5.55 -18.61
CA TYR A 198 8.49 -6.86 -17.98
C TYR A 198 9.81 -7.63 -18.13
N LEU A 199 10.08 -8.52 -17.20
CA LEU A 199 11.26 -9.38 -17.15
C LEU A 199 10.88 -10.83 -17.52
N PRO A 200 10.95 -11.23 -18.79
CA PRO A 200 10.52 -12.55 -19.26
C PRO A 200 11.23 -13.71 -18.55
N ASP A 201 12.54 -13.57 -18.33
CA ASP A 201 13.35 -14.60 -17.67
C ASP A 201 12.83 -14.94 -16.24
N VAL A 202 12.31 -13.92 -15.54
CA VAL A 202 11.69 -14.11 -14.22
C VAL A 202 10.40 -14.93 -14.34
N LEU A 203 9.57 -14.62 -15.34
CA LEU A 203 8.32 -15.36 -15.57
C LEU A 203 8.58 -16.80 -15.97
N GLU A 204 9.52 -17.07 -16.87
CA GLU A 204 9.91 -18.42 -17.25
C GLU A 204 10.46 -19.21 -16.05
N SER A 205 11.26 -18.56 -15.19
CA SER A 205 11.81 -19.22 -14.00
C SER A 205 10.79 -19.47 -12.90
N THR A 206 9.69 -18.71 -12.87
CA THR A 206 8.65 -18.83 -11.84
C THR A 206 7.49 -19.70 -12.28
N LEU A 207 6.88 -19.45 -13.44
CA LEU A 207 5.69 -20.15 -13.94
C LEU A 207 6.05 -21.34 -14.86
N GLY A 208 7.24 -21.33 -15.46
CA GLY A 208 7.69 -22.35 -16.42
C GLY A 208 7.34 -22.04 -17.87
N HIS A 209 6.63 -20.94 -18.15
CA HIS A 209 6.30 -20.44 -19.48
C HIS A 209 5.97 -18.94 -19.41
N LEU A 210 5.83 -18.29 -20.55
CA LEU A 210 5.44 -16.89 -20.66
C LEU A 210 3.92 -16.76 -20.83
N PRO A 211 3.18 -16.30 -19.81
CA PRO A 211 1.77 -15.96 -19.94
C PRO A 211 1.62 -14.61 -20.67
N LEU A 212 0.44 -14.33 -21.21
CA LEU A 212 0.07 -12.99 -21.60
C LEU A 212 0.01 -12.09 -20.36
N LEU A 213 0.59 -10.91 -20.46
CA LEU A 213 0.55 -9.90 -19.40
C LEU A 213 -0.21 -8.66 -19.87
N PRO A 214 -0.83 -7.90 -18.95
CA PRO A 214 -1.49 -6.65 -19.27
C PRO A 214 -0.53 -5.64 -19.93
N GLY A 215 -1.00 -4.95 -20.96
CA GLY A 215 -0.26 -3.83 -21.52
C GLY A 215 -0.17 -2.68 -20.52
N VAL A 216 1.03 -2.21 -20.21
CA VAL A 216 1.24 -1.08 -19.29
C VAL A 216 0.89 0.21 -20.02
N VAL A 217 -0.01 1.02 -19.43
CA VAL A 217 -0.43 2.30 -20.00
C VAL A 217 0.07 3.47 -19.14
N GLY A 218 0.25 4.62 -19.77
CA GLY A 218 0.74 5.82 -19.10
C GLY A 218 -0.30 6.43 -18.14
N PRO A 219 0.12 7.30 -17.22
CA PRO A 219 -0.72 7.84 -16.12
C PRO A 219 -2.02 8.53 -16.56
N LEU A 220 -2.04 9.10 -17.77
CA LEU A 220 -3.20 9.82 -18.33
C LEU A 220 -3.73 9.17 -19.61
N GLU A 221 -3.26 7.99 -19.96
CA GLU A 221 -3.74 7.22 -21.08
C GLU A 221 -4.99 6.43 -20.70
N THR A 222 -5.83 6.14 -21.69
CA THR A 222 -7.00 5.31 -21.47
C THR A 222 -6.64 3.83 -21.54
N ALA A 223 -7.13 3.05 -20.57
CA ALA A 223 -7.07 1.59 -20.58
C ALA A 223 -8.20 0.96 -21.44
N GLY A 224 -9.17 1.75 -21.87
CA GLY A 224 -10.31 1.31 -22.68
C GLY A 224 -11.56 2.15 -22.45
N LYS A 225 -12.73 1.57 -22.77
CA LYS A 225 -14.04 2.20 -22.55
C LYS A 225 -15.02 1.17 -22.00
N THR A 226 -15.92 1.63 -21.15
CA THR A 226 -17.08 0.83 -20.77
C THR A 226 -18.03 0.63 -21.95
N PRO A 227 -18.93 -0.36 -21.94
CA PRO A 227 -19.96 -0.50 -22.97
C PRO A 227 -20.87 0.73 -23.15
N ALA A 228 -21.04 1.53 -22.10
CA ALA A 228 -21.77 2.80 -22.13
C ALA A 228 -20.96 3.96 -22.73
N GLY A 229 -19.64 3.77 -22.97
CA GLY A 229 -18.78 4.76 -23.60
C GLY A 229 -17.91 5.59 -22.65
N ALA A 230 -18.04 5.44 -21.33
CA ALA A 230 -17.17 6.11 -20.37
C ALA A 230 -15.70 5.65 -20.55
N LEU A 231 -14.73 6.56 -20.43
CA LEU A 231 -13.31 6.24 -20.49
C LEU A 231 -12.91 5.42 -19.25
N ILE A 232 -12.03 4.44 -19.43
CA ILE A 232 -11.43 3.71 -18.30
C ILE A 232 -9.99 4.20 -18.15
N GLY A 233 -9.65 4.71 -16.98
CA GLY A 233 -8.27 5.12 -16.66
C GLY A 233 -7.33 3.92 -16.45
N PRO A 234 -6.03 4.18 -16.35
CA PRO A 234 -5.01 3.14 -16.18
C PRO A 234 -5.23 2.25 -14.96
N GLY A 235 -5.84 2.80 -13.92
CA GLY A 235 -5.87 2.20 -12.59
C GLY A 235 -4.61 2.54 -11.79
N ALA A 236 -4.52 1.97 -10.60
CA ALA A 236 -3.32 2.07 -9.76
C ALA A 236 -3.36 1.04 -8.62
N GLY A 237 -2.21 0.68 -8.08
CA GLY A 237 -2.12 0.06 -6.77
C GLY A 237 -2.66 0.99 -5.68
N ASP A 238 -3.22 0.43 -4.60
CA ASP A 238 -3.92 1.18 -3.55
C ASP A 238 -3.06 2.30 -2.91
N ASN A 239 -1.77 2.03 -2.64
CA ASN A 239 -0.87 3.05 -2.08
C ASN A 239 -0.61 4.20 -3.06
N ALA A 240 -0.45 3.91 -4.36
CA ALA A 240 -0.26 4.93 -5.39
C ALA A 240 -1.54 5.76 -5.59
N ALA A 241 -2.70 5.10 -5.62
CA ALA A 241 -3.99 5.77 -5.67
C ALA A 241 -4.22 6.64 -4.43
N ALA A 242 -3.90 6.15 -3.22
CA ALA A 242 -3.97 6.95 -1.99
C ALA A 242 -3.09 8.20 -2.08
N GLY A 243 -1.86 8.06 -2.59
CA GLY A 243 -0.95 9.20 -2.84
C GLY A 243 -1.58 10.25 -3.75
N LEU A 244 -2.23 9.82 -4.85
CA LEU A 244 -2.99 10.72 -5.72
C LEU A 244 -4.15 11.40 -4.96
N GLY A 245 -4.90 10.64 -4.16
CA GLY A 245 -6.07 11.13 -3.43
C GLY A 245 -5.74 12.21 -2.41
N VAL A 246 -4.58 12.12 -1.77
CA VAL A 246 -4.08 13.14 -0.84
C VAL A 246 -3.23 14.22 -1.53
N SER A 247 -3.17 14.22 -2.86
CA SER A 247 -2.36 15.16 -3.66
C SER A 247 -0.88 15.17 -3.27
N ALA A 248 -0.33 13.99 -2.98
CA ALA A 248 1.10 13.85 -2.70
C ALA A 248 1.94 14.17 -3.94
N SER A 249 3.04 14.85 -3.74
CA SER A 249 4.00 15.26 -4.75
C SER A 249 5.43 14.90 -4.33
N VAL A 250 6.40 15.09 -5.21
CA VAL A 250 7.81 14.78 -4.91
C VAL A 250 8.27 15.49 -3.64
N GLY A 251 8.76 14.71 -2.69
CA GLY A 251 9.17 15.14 -1.36
C GLY A 251 8.08 15.03 -0.29
N ASP A 252 6.84 14.67 -0.65
CA ASP A 252 5.82 14.30 0.33
C ASP A 252 5.99 12.83 0.74
N VAL A 253 5.87 12.59 2.05
CA VAL A 253 5.86 11.25 2.62
C VAL A 253 4.50 10.98 3.23
N VAL A 254 3.83 9.97 2.74
CA VAL A 254 2.54 9.54 3.30
C VAL A 254 2.80 8.46 4.34
N ILE A 255 2.28 8.68 5.53
CA ILE A 255 2.35 7.73 6.65
C ILE A 255 0.92 7.32 7.00
N SER A 256 0.60 6.06 6.77
CA SER A 256 -0.70 5.49 7.11
C SER A 256 -0.61 4.73 8.44
N ILE A 257 -1.48 5.09 9.39
CA ILE A 257 -1.59 4.44 10.70
C ILE A 257 -2.94 3.71 10.75
N GLY A 258 -2.94 2.51 10.21
CA GLY A 258 -4.03 1.54 10.28
C GLY A 258 -3.74 0.44 11.30
N THR A 259 -4.28 -0.76 11.11
CA THR A 259 -3.93 -1.97 11.90
C THR A 259 -2.42 -2.23 11.88
N SER A 260 -1.83 -2.12 10.70
CA SER A 260 -0.39 -2.02 10.42
C SER A 260 -0.05 -0.60 9.94
N GLY A 261 1.24 -0.27 9.85
CA GLY A 261 1.69 1.02 9.36
C GLY A 261 2.35 0.91 7.98
N THR A 262 2.17 1.93 7.14
CA THR A 262 2.97 2.09 5.93
C THR A 262 3.57 3.48 5.87
N VAL A 263 4.79 3.55 5.33
CA VAL A 263 5.50 4.79 5.05
C VAL A 263 5.91 4.74 3.59
N PHE A 264 5.38 5.63 2.76
CA PHE A 264 5.79 5.72 1.37
C PHE A 264 5.96 7.18 0.94
N ALA A 265 6.76 7.39 -0.07
CA ALA A 265 7.04 8.73 -0.59
C ALA A 265 6.84 8.79 -2.10
N VAL A 266 6.51 9.97 -2.62
CA VAL A 266 6.68 10.26 -4.05
C VAL A 266 8.10 10.74 -4.28
N SER A 267 8.85 10.05 -5.16
CA SER A 267 10.28 10.29 -5.38
C SER A 267 10.63 10.35 -6.86
N ASP A 268 11.56 11.23 -7.22
CA ASP A 268 12.14 11.29 -8.56
C ASP A 268 13.19 10.18 -8.82
N THR A 269 13.64 9.52 -7.77
CA THR A 269 14.68 8.49 -7.85
C THR A 269 14.15 7.11 -7.47
N PRO A 270 14.51 6.04 -8.21
CA PRO A 270 14.13 4.70 -7.87
C PRO A 270 14.87 4.21 -6.61
N SER A 271 14.17 3.51 -5.73
CA SER A 271 14.79 2.75 -4.64
C SER A 271 15.34 1.41 -5.14
N ARG A 272 16.48 0.98 -4.57
CA ARG A 272 17.14 -0.31 -4.86
C ARG A 272 17.72 -0.92 -3.59
N ASP A 273 16.88 -1.07 -2.60
CA ASP A 273 17.28 -1.53 -1.27
C ASP A 273 17.48 -3.05 -1.21
N SER A 274 18.74 -3.49 -1.29
CA SER A 274 19.09 -4.90 -1.16
C SER A 274 18.91 -5.47 0.26
N SER A 275 18.65 -4.63 1.27
CA SER A 275 18.28 -5.11 2.60
C SER A 275 16.83 -5.61 2.65
N GLY A 276 16.01 -5.23 1.67
CA GLY A 276 14.59 -5.59 1.58
C GLY A 276 13.67 -4.83 2.53
N LEU A 277 14.17 -3.79 3.22
CA LEU A 277 13.35 -2.95 4.10
C LEU A 277 12.45 -2.01 3.32
N VAL A 278 12.93 -1.53 2.16
CA VAL A 278 12.20 -0.62 1.28
C VAL A 278 11.88 -1.30 -0.04
N ALA A 279 10.61 -1.38 -0.38
CA ALA A 279 10.14 -1.79 -1.70
C ALA A 279 10.19 -0.59 -2.67
N GLY A 280 10.81 -0.78 -3.84
CA GLY A 280 10.99 0.25 -4.86
C GLY A 280 9.88 0.24 -5.90
N PHE A 281 8.65 0.57 -5.51
CA PHE A 281 7.51 0.64 -6.42
C PHE A 281 7.53 1.91 -7.29
N ALA A 282 6.67 1.96 -8.29
CA ALA A 282 6.32 3.15 -9.03
C ALA A 282 5.07 3.81 -8.43
N ASP A 283 4.92 5.12 -8.65
CA ASP A 283 3.69 5.83 -8.36
C ASP A 283 2.75 5.87 -9.58
N ALA A 284 1.56 6.46 -9.42
CA ALA A 284 0.57 6.59 -10.47
C ALA A 284 0.75 7.83 -11.37
N THR A 285 1.84 8.61 -11.21
CA THR A 285 2.08 9.86 -11.95
C THR A 285 3.30 9.82 -12.87
N GLY A 286 4.09 8.75 -12.81
CA GLY A 286 5.33 8.58 -13.59
C GLY A 286 6.60 8.70 -12.74
N HIS A 287 6.47 8.93 -11.44
CA HIS A 287 7.56 8.92 -10.46
C HIS A 287 7.73 7.54 -9.82
N TYR A 288 8.41 7.49 -8.68
CA TYR A 288 8.63 6.29 -7.89
C TYR A 288 7.93 6.40 -6.53
N LEU A 289 7.64 5.24 -5.94
CA LEU A 289 6.96 5.12 -4.67
C LEU A 289 7.74 4.14 -3.77
N PRO A 290 8.91 4.54 -3.24
CA PRO A 290 9.58 3.76 -2.21
C PRO A 290 8.66 3.60 -1.00
N LEU A 291 8.53 2.36 -0.51
CA LEU A 291 7.58 2.00 0.54
C LEU A 291 8.20 1.07 1.57
N ALA A 292 8.00 1.39 2.85
CA ALA A 292 8.30 0.54 4.00
C ALA A 292 7.01 0.23 4.78
N CYS A 293 6.92 -0.98 5.35
CA CYS A 293 5.77 -1.41 6.13
C CYS A 293 6.18 -1.75 7.56
N THR A 294 5.30 -1.48 8.53
CA THR A 294 5.39 -2.00 9.89
C THR A 294 4.18 -2.90 10.18
N LEU A 295 4.34 -3.90 11.05
CA LEU A 295 3.25 -4.79 11.44
C LEU A 295 2.41 -4.23 12.59
N ASN A 296 3.01 -3.39 13.42
CA ASN A 296 2.45 -2.93 14.68
C ASN A 296 2.10 -1.43 14.61
N ALA A 297 0.81 -1.09 14.51
CA ALA A 297 0.35 0.29 14.56
C ALA A 297 -0.85 0.44 15.50
N THR A 298 -2.09 0.63 15.03
CA THR A 298 -3.24 0.85 15.95
C THR A 298 -3.50 -0.31 16.89
N ARG A 299 -3.11 -1.54 16.55
CA ARG A 299 -3.19 -2.70 17.47
C ARG A 299 -2.53 -2.44 18.82
N ILE A 300 -1.42 -1.67 18.81
CA ILE A 300 -0.71 -1.31 20.05
C ILE A 300 -1.55 -0.34 20.87
N PHE A 301 -2.27 0.57 20.19
CA PHE A 301 -3.20 1.48 20.88
C PHE A 301 -4.38 0.72 21.47
N ASP A 302 -4.98 -0.20 20.70
CA ASP A 302 -6.09 -1.05 21.15
C ASP A 302 -5.67 -1.90 22.37
N ALA A 303 -4.52 -2.57 22.29
CA ALA A 303 -3.99 -3.38 23.38
C ALA A 303 -3.69 -2.55 24.64
N THR A 304 -3.14 -1.34 24.46
CA THR A 304 -2.83 -0.45 25.59
C THR A 304 -4.10 0.14 26.19
N ALA A 305 -5.08 0.52 25.38
CA ALA A 305 -6.38 1.01 25.85
C ALA A 305 -7.11 -0.08 26.64
N ALA A 306 -7.13 -1.32 26.13
CA ALA A 306 -7.70 -2.46 26.84
C ALA A 306 -6.97 -2.75 28.18
N LEU A 307 -5.64 -2.68 28.21
CA LEU A 307 -4.85 -2.86 29.43
C LEU A 307 -5.17 -1.80 30.50
N LEU A 308 -5.41 -0.55 30.06
CA LEU A 308 -5.68 0.58 30.94
C LEU A 308 -7.18 0.73 31.26
N ASP A 309 -8.05 -0.09 30.68
CA ASP A 309 -9.52 -0.04 30.79
C ASP A 309 -10.07 1.36 30.39
N VAL A 310 -9.63 1.88 29.25
CA VAL A 310 -10.01 3.18 28.69
C VAL A 310 -10.38 3.06 27.21
N SER A 311 -11.11 4.03 26.68
CA SER A 311 -11.32 4.20 25.24
C SER A 311 -10.07 4.73 24.53
N LEU A 312 -10.03 4.66 23.19
CA LEU A 312 -8.93 5.25 22.39
C LEU A 312 -8.83 6.77 22.57
N ASP A 313 -9.96 7.48 22.73
CA ASP A 313 -9.97 8.93 22.97
C ASP A 313 -9.38 9.27 24.35
N GLU A 314 -9.73 8.48 25.38
CA GLU A 314 -9.15 8.61 26.70
C GLU A 314 -7.66 8.23 26.73
N LEU A 315 -7.24 7.22 25.94
CA LEU A 315 -5.82 6.89 25.75
C LEU A 315 -5.05 8.09 25.21
N GLY A 316 -5.59 8.77 24.20
CA GLY A 316 -5.02 10.01 23.64
C GLY A 316 -4.91 11.11 24.68
N THR A 317 -5.97 11.32 25.48
CA THR A 317 -6.00 12.31 26.57
C THR A 317 -4.96 12.00 27.65
N LEU A 318 -4.85 10.73 28.05
CA LEU A 318 -3.81 10.28 29.00
C LEU A 318 -2.41 10.54 28.44
N ALA A 319 -2.17 10.19 27.19
CA ALA A 319 -0.86 10.40 26.56
C ALA A 319 -0.47 11.88 26.50
N LEU A 320 -1.42 12.78 26.23
CA LEU A 320 -1.18 14.24 26.25
C LEU A 320 -0.93 14.80 27.64
N SER A 321 -1.44 14.14 28.69
CA SER A 321 -1.18 14.56 30.08
C SER A 321 0.22 14.17 30.58
N ALA A 322 0.91 13.25 29.90
CA ALA A 322 2.27 12.84 30.21
C ALA A 322 3.31 13.79 29.56
N PRO A 323 4.47 13.98 30.16
CA PRO A 323 5.55 14.71 29.51
C PRO A 323 6.05 13.99 28.25
N GLU A 324 6.60 14.75 27.31
CA GLU A 324 7.30 14.19 26.16
C GLU A 324 8.42 13.23 26.61
N GLY A 325 8.50 12.07 25.96
CA GLY A 325 9.38 10.99 26.34
C GLY A 325 8.86 10.13 27.49
N ALA A 326 7.55 10.25 27.86
CA ALA A 326 6.86 9.37 28.80
C ALA A 326 7.60 9.19 30.15
N GLY A 327 8.27 10.25 30.64
CA GLY A 327 9.08 10.20 31.86
C GLY A 327 10.25 9.20 31.80
N GLY A 328 10.75 8.88 30.61
CA GLY A 328 11.81 7.90 30.38
C GLY A 328 11.33 6.49 30.03
N LEU A 329 10.03 6.23 30.10
CA LEU A 329 9.45 4.95 29.67
C LEU A 329 9.51 4.84 28.14
N THR A 330 9.85 3.67 27.63
CA THR A 330 9.97 3.44 26.17
C THR A 330 9.38 2.08 25.82
N LEU A 331 8.39 2.06 24.92
CA LEU A 331 7.85 0.84 24.34
C LEU A 331 8.49 0.58 22.98
N VAL A 332 9.04 -0.63 22.79
CA VAL A 332 9.36 -1.17 21.45
C VAL A 332 8.20 -2.06 21.04
N PRO A 333 7.41 -1.68 20.01
CA PRO A 333 6.08 -2.24 19.79
C PRO A 333 6.06 -3.51 18.91
N TYR A 334 7.06 -4.36 18.95
CA TYR A 334 7.18 -5.55 18.08
C TYR A 334 6.33 -6.73 18.60
N PHE A 335 5.05 -6.51 18.88
CA PHE A 335 4.19 -7.48 19.57
C PHE A 335 3.95 -8.77 18.77
N GLU A 336 3.98 -8.70 17.46
CA GLU A 336 3.79 -9.84 16.55
C GLU A 336 4.93 -9.93 15.52
N GLY A 337 6.16 -9.77 15.99
CA GLY A 337 7.29 -9.56 15.11
C GLY A 337 7.28 -8.14 14.52
N GLU A 338 8.22 -7.85 13.62
CA GLU A 338 8.24 -6.60 12.86
C GLU A 338 8.81 -6.83 11.46
N ARG A 339 8.36 -6.03 10.49
CA ARG A 339 8.81 -6.10 9.09
C ARG A 339 9.88 -5.05 8.78
N THR A 340 9.76 -3.85 9.35
CA THR A 340 10.78 -2.81 9.27
C THR A 340 11.15 -2.36 10.68
N PRO A 341 12.29 -2.90 11.22
CA PRO A 341 13.23 -3.87 10.65
C PRO A 341 12.65 -5.28 10.46
N ASN A 342 13.29 -6.12 9.63
CA ASN A 342 12.84 -7.51 9.40
C ASN A 342 13.20 -8.41 10.59
N LEU A 343 12.28 -8.50 11.54
CA LEU A 343 12.40 -9.24 12.81
C LEU A 343 11.10 -10.04 13.06
N PRO A 344 10.82 -11.10 12.28
CA PRO A 344 9.53 -11.81 12.34
C PRO A 344 9.25 -12.49 13.68
N GLU A 345 10.31 -12.85 14.42
CA GLU A 345 10.21 -13.53 15.72
C GLU A 345 10.35 -12.57 16.93
N ALA A 346 10.49 -11.27 16.69
CA ALA A 346 10.63 -10.30 17.77
C ALA A 346 9.35 -10.20 18.61
N THR A 347 9.53 -9.85 19.87
CA THR A 347 8.43 -9.54 20.79
C THR A 347 8.56 -8.12 21.32
N GLY A 348 7.43 -7.53 21.69
CA GLY A 348 7.41 -6.18 22.26
C GLY A 348 8.13 -6.12 23.59
N SER A 349 8.72 -4.97 23.92
CA SER A 349 9.43 -4.76 25.17
C SER A 349 9.23 -3.35 25.73
N LEU A 350 9.20 -3.25 27.06
CA LEU A 350 9.03 -2.00 27.78
C LEU A 350 10.28 -1.71 28.61
N HIS A 351 10.89 -0.56 28.42
CA HIS A 351 12.18 -0.18 29.00
C HIS A 351 12.07 1.10 29.84
N GLY A 352 13.05 1.29 30.76
CA GLY A 352 13.14 2.51 31.55
C GLY A 352 12.16 2.60 32.71
N LEU A 353 11.56 1.49 33.15
CA LEU A 353 10.60 1.42 34.26
C LEU A 353 11.23 1.84 35.58
N THR A 354 10.53 2.73 36.29
CA THR A 354 10.78 3.13 37.67
C THR A 354 9.46 3.24 38.44
N LEU A 355 9.51 3.24 39.77
CA LEU A 355 8.29 3.45 40.55
C LEU A 355 7.59 4.78 40.31
N SER A 356 8.35 5.80 39.90
CA SER A 356 7.82 7.15 39.68
C SER A 356 7.20 7.37 38.29
N ASN A 357 7.63 6.61 37.26
CA ASN A 357 7.12 6.78 35.90
C ASN A 357 6.14 5.69 35.46
N TYR A 358 5.90 4.66 36.27
CA TYR A 358 4.93 3.60 35.96
C TYR A 358 3.50 4.06 36.25
N THR A 359 2.99 4.92 35.38
CA THR A 359 1.66 5.53 35.48
C THR A 359 0.85 5.29 34.20
N PRO A 360 -0.49 5.28 34.26
CA PRO A 360 -1.33 5.14 33.06
C PRO A 360 -0.98 6.17 31.98
N ALA A 361 -0.75 7.42 32.35
CA ALA A 361 -0.40 8.49 31.41
C ALA A 361 0.92 8.22 30.67
N ASN A 362 1.96 7.79 31.38
CA ASN A 362 3.25 7.47 30.74
C ASN A 362 3.17 6.20 29.89
N LEU A 363 2.38 5.19 30.28
CA LEU A 363 2.15 4.00 29.46
C LEU A 363 1.43 4.35 28.16
N ALA A 364 0.36 5.15 28.24
CA ALA A 364 -0.36 5.65 27.06
C ALA A 364 0.58 6.45 26.12
N ARG A 365 1.39 7.34 26.70
CA ARG A 365 2.37 8.13 25.93
C ARG A 365 3.44 7.25 25.30
N ALA A 366 4.01 6.30 26.02
CA ALA A 366 5.03 5.39 25.52
C ALA A 366 4.50 4.49 24.39
N ALA A 367 3.23 4.08 24.43
CA ALA A 367 2.61 3.32 23.36
C ALA A 367 2.50 4.14 22.06
N ILE A 368 2.05 5.38 22.14
CA ILE A 368 1.97 6.28 20.97
C ILE A 368 3.37 6.61 20.46
N GLU A 369 4.30 6.99 21.33
CA GLU A 369 5.68 7.27 20.94
C GLU A 369 6.35 6.05 20.30
N GLY A 370 6.14 4.85 20.83
CA GLY A 370 6.70 3.61 20.28
C GLY A 370 6.28 3.35 18.84
N VAL A 371 4.97 3.46 18.56
CA VAL A 371 4.44 3.28 17.19
C VAL A 371 4.95 4.36 16.24
N VAL A 372 4.91 5.62 16.65
CA VAL A 372 5.39 6.72 15.81
C VAL A 372 6.90 6.63 15.56
N CYS A 373 7.68 6.20 16.57
CA CYS A 373 9.13 5.96 16.40
C CYS A 373 9.42 4.81 15.41
N SER A 374 8.63 3.73 15.44
CA SER A 374 8.75 2.64 14.46
C SER A 374 8.51 3.16 13.03
N LEU A 375 7.51 4.02 12.84
CA LEU A 375 7.24 4.68 11.55
C LEU A 375 8.35 5.69 11.17
N ALA A 376 8.97 6.34 12.15
CA ALA A 376 10.14 7.21 11.89
C ALA A 376 11.37 6.41 11.43
N ASP A 377 11.52 5.17 11.85
CA ASP A 377 12.56 4.29 11.32
C ASP A 377 12.23 3.86 9.88
N GLY A 378 10.96 3.65 9.55
CA GLY A 378 10.50 3.49 8.16
C GLY A 378 10.84 4.71 7.30
N LEU A 379 10.59 5.93 7.79
CA LEU A 379 11.00 7.16 7.10
C LEU A 379 12.52 7.23 6.91
N ALA A 380 13.29 6.88 7.93
CA ALA A 380 14.75 6.86 7.83
C ALA A 380 15.26 5.85 6.80
N ALA A 381 14.59 4.68 6.67
CA ALA A 381 14.88 3.70 5.62
C ALA A 381 14.65 4.29 4.21
N LEU A 382 13.56 5.01 3.99
CA LEU A 382 13.29 5.69 2.73
C LEU A 382 14.35 6.77 2.43
N GLN A 383 14.73 7.57 3.45
CA GLN A 383 15.77 8.60 3.32
C GLN A 383 17.14 7.99 2.99
N ALA A 384 17.46 6.81 3.51
CA ALA A 384 18.67 6.07 3.15
C ALA A 384 18.69 5.63 1.68
N GLN A 385 17.51 5.55 1.04
CA GLN A 385 17.36 5.30 -0.40
C GLN A 385 17.31 6.58 -1.24
N GLY A 386 17.60 7.75 -0.65
CA GLY A 386 17.67 9.03 -1.35
C GLY A 386 16.38 9.84 -1.39
N VAL A 387 15.38 9.46 -0.61
CA VAL A 387 14.15 10.27 -0.48
C VAL A 387 14.45 11.57 0.28
N GLU A 388 14.18 12.70 -0.35
CA GLU A 388 14.24 14.02 0.28
C GLU A 388 12.86 14.38 0.86
N ALA A 389 12.60 13.96 2.11
CA ALA A 389 11.32 14.26 2.76
C ALA A 389 11.22 15.75 3.12
N ARG A 390 10.10 16.39 2.73
CA ARG A 390 9.80 17.81 2.97
C ARG A 390 8.57 18.00 3.84
N ARG A 391 7.60 17.10 3.75
CA ARG A 391 6.33 17.13 4.47
C ARG A 391 5.85 15.71 4.73
N ILE A 392 5.20 15.52 5.88
CA ILE A 392 4.49 14.29 6.20
C ILE A 392 3.00 14.50 5.92
N ILE A 393 2.37 13.56 5.26
CA ILE A 393 0.91 13.45 5.13
C ILE A 393 0.48 12.25 5.97
N LEU A 394 -0.21 12.50 7.07
CA LEU A 394 -0.58 11.48 8.05
C LEU A 394 -2.02 11.04 7.82
N VAL A 395 -2.23 9.78 7.49
CA VAL A 395 -3.54 9.20 7.16
C VAL A 395 -3.85 7.95 7.99
N GLY A 396 -5.07 7.43 7.86
CA GLY A 396 -5.54 6.26 8.59
C GLY A 396 -6.27 6.60 9.89
N GLY A 397 -6.86 5.59 10.53
CA GLY A 397 -7.65 5.77 11.75
C GLY A 397 -6.83 6.35 12.92
N GLY A 398 -5.59 5.88 13.09
CA GLY A 398 -4.69 6.36 14.13
C GLY A 398 -4.28 7.83 13.97
N ALA A 399 -4.29 8.35 12.73
CA ALA A 399 -3.98 9.76 12.43
C ALA A 399 -5.00 10.76 13.00
N GLN A 400 -6.20 10.31 13.38
CA GLN A 400 -7.25 11.16 13.94
C GLN A 400 -7.00 11.53 15.40
N SER A 401 -6.11 10.82 16.10
CA SER A 401 -5.73 11.13 17.48
C SER A 401 -4.82 12.35 17.55
N GLU A 402 -5.23 13.38 18.29
CA GLU A 402 -4.40 14.57 18.54
C GLU A 402 -3.04 14.22 19.16
N ALA A 403 -3.02 13.24 20.07
CA ALA A 403 -1.78 12.76 20.67
C ALA A 403 -0.82 12.16 19.63
N VAL A 404 -1.34 11.38 18.68
CA VAL A 404 -0.55 10.83 17.57
C VAL A 404 -0.01 11.97 16.70
N GLN A 405 -0.83 12.96 16.36
CA GLN A 405 -0.45 14.10 15.52
C GLN A 405 0.69 14.92 16.17
N GLN A 406 0.59 15.21 17.48
CA GLN A 406 1.61 15.96 18.21
C GLN A 406 2.92 15.15 18.32
N VAL A 407 2.84 13.86 18.65
CA VAL A 407 4.02 12.97 18.71
C VAL A 407 4.67 12.85 17.35
N ALA A 408 3.88 12.72 16.28
CA ALA A 408 4.37 12.64 14.91
C ALA A 408 5.14 13.91 14.50
N ALA A 409 4.61 15.09 14.79
CA ALA A 409 5.30 16.36 14.51
C ALA A 409 6.65 16.43 15.22
N SER A 410 6.72 15.99 16.49
CA SER A 410 7.99 15.93 17.25
C SER A 410 8.97 14.88 16.71
N ALA A 411 8.47 13.67 16.40
CA ALA A 411 9.33 12.55 15.99
C ALA A 411 9.91 12.73 14.58
N PHE A 412 9.12 13.22 13.62
CA PHE A 412 9.56 13.37 12.24
C PHE A 412 10.36 14.66 11.99
N GLY A 413 10.19 15.69 12.83
CA GLY A 413 10.87 16.98 12.66
C GLY A 413 10.49 17.70 11.35
N LEU A 414 9.33 17.38 10.78
CA LEU A 414 8.79 17.91 9.55
C LEU A 414 7.34 18.38 9.76
N PRO A 415 6.83 19.33 8.95
CA PRO A 415 5.42 19.68 8.98
C PRO A 415 4.55 18.44 8.73
N VAL A 416 3.56 18.23 9.59
CA VAL A 416 2.62 17.08 9.48
C VAL A 416 1.28 17.63 9.02
N PHE A 417 0.88 17.26 7.81
CA PHE A 417 -0.45 17.56 7.28
C PHE A 417 -1.36 16.36 7.53
N VAL A 418 -2.51 16.59 8.14
CA VAL A 418 -3.53 15.58 8.44
C VAL A 418 -4.76 15.94 7.61
N PRO A 419 -5.01 15.25 6.48
CA PRO A 419 -6.20 15.50 5.68
C PRO A 419 -7.45 15.05 6.44
N LYS A 420 -8.59 15.69 6.14
CA LYS A 420 -9.89 15.21 6.66
C LYS A 420 -10.12 13.77 6.25
N PRO A 421 -10.74 12.95 7.11
CA PRO A 421 -11.07 11.58 6.74
C PRO A 421 -11.80 11.49 5.42
N GLY A 422 -11.35 10.60 4.53
CA GLY A 422 -11.88 10.41 3.19
C GLY A 422 -11.51 9.06 2.61
N GLU A 423 -12.06 8.76 1.45
CA GLU A 423 -11.78 7.52 0.71
C GLU A 423 -10.61 7.75 -0.26
N TYR A 424 -9.40 7.97 0.28
CA TYR A 424 -8.25 8.48 -0.47
C TYR A 424 -7.88 7.63 -1.70
N VAL A 425 -8.01 6.30 -1.62
CA VAL A 425 -7.76 5.40 -2.77
C VAL A 425 -8.78 5.66 -3.88
N ALA A 426 -10.07 5.67 -3.55
CA ALA A 426 -11.13 5.96 -4.51
C ALA A 426 -11.05 7.40 -5.03
N ASP A 427 -10.69 8.36 -4.16
CA ASP A 427 -10.51 9.76 -4.54
C ASP A 427 -9.34 9.94 -5.53
N GLY A 428 -8.24 9.22 -5.32
CA GLY A 428 -7.11 9.19 -6.24
C GLY A 428 -7.46 8.57 -7.59
N ALA A 429 -8.19 7.46 -7.58
CA ALA A 429 -8.71 6.84 -8.79
C ALA A 429 -9.67 7.80 -9.55
N ALA A 430 -10.56 8.50 -8.85
CA ALA A 430 -11.43 9.52 -9.46
C ALA A 430 -10.63 10.68 -10.06
N ARG A 431 -9.57 11.12 -9.37
CA ARG A 431 -8.65 12.16 -9.87
C ARG A 431 -7.91 11.72 -11.12
N GLN A 432 -7.48 10.45 -11.18
CA GLN A 432 -6.87 9.86 -12.37
C GLN A 432 -7.90 9.80 -13.53
N ALA A 433 -9.14 9.35 -13.27
CA ALA A 433 -10.21 9.35 -14.26
C ALA A 433 -10.48 10.75 -14.84
N ALA A 434 -10.48 11.79 -13.99
CA ALA A 434 -10.61 13.18 -14.43
C ALA A 434 -9.40 13.61 -15.27
N GLY A 435 -8.19 13.16 -14.91
CA GLY A 435 -6.97 13.38 -15.67
C GLY A 435 -7.02 12.78 -17.08
N VAL A 436 -7.48 11.53 -17.20
CA VAL A 436 -7.67 10.88 -18.52
C VAL A 436 -8.70 11.61 -19.36
N LEU A 437 -9.77 12.12 -18.76
CA LEU A 437 -10.83 12.85 -19.46
C LEU A 437 -10.34 14.21 -19.99
N THR A 438 -9.45 14.89 -19.26
CA THR A 438 -9.05 16.28 -19.55
C THR A 438 -7.64 16.42 -20.12
N GLY A 439 -6.82 15.36 -20.07
CA GLY A 439 -5.41 15.35 -20.48
C GLY A 439 -4.45 15.89 -19.42
N GLN A 440 -4.91 16.26 -18.23
CA GLN A 440 -4.08 16.70 -17.11
C GLN A 440 -4.74 16.36 -15.77
N LEU A 441 -3.92 16.04 -14.75
CA LEU A 441 -4.45 15.82 -13.40
C LEU A 441 -5.04 17.13 -12.84
N PRO A 442 -6.29 17.10 -12.35
CA PRO A 442 -6.89 18.30 -11.77
C PRO A 442 -6.26 18.64 -10.41
N GLU A 443 -6.22 19.91 -10.07
CA GLU A 443 -5.82 20.42 -8.77
C GLU A 443 -7.04 20.49 -7.83
N TRP A 444 -7.45 19.33 -7.30
CA TRP A 444 -8.52 19.30 -6.31
C TRP A 444 -8.00 19.66 -4.93
N PRO A 445 -8.70 20.52 -4.19
CA PRO A 445 -8.28 20.88 -2.84
C PRO A 445 -8.40 19.68 -1.89
N VAL A 446 -7.39 19.46 -1.07
CA VAL A 446 -7.43 18.50 0.03
C VAL A 446 -7.49 19.28 1.34
N ASP A 447 -8.66 19.22 1.97
CA ASP A 447 -8.88 19.86 3.26
C ASP A 447 -8.17 19.09 4.38
N GLY A 448 -7.60 19.80 5.33
CA GLY A 448 -6.91 19.19 6.47
C GLY A 448 -6.36 20.23 7.44
N LEU A 449 -5.64 19.76 8.42
CA LEU A 449 -4.90 20.62 9.35
C LEU A 449 -3.40 20.36 9.21
N THR A 450 -2.59 21.37 9.46
CA THR A 450 -1.13 21.22 9.58
C THR A 450 -0.75 21.36 11.06
N VAL A 451 0.04 20.39 11.53
CA VAL A 451 0.63 20.41 12.85
C VAL A 451 2.12 20.68 12.68
N ASP A 452 2.55 21.83 13.16
CA ASP A 452 3.96 22.22 13.09
C ASP A 452 4.71 21.73 14.33
N HIS A 453 5.97 21.37 14.13
CA HIS A 453 6.84 21.05 15.25
C HIS A 453 7.21 22.30 16.04
N ALA A 454 7.08 22.26 17.36
CA ALA A 454 7.35 23.40 18.24
C ALA A 454 8.83 23.79 18.31
N ASP A 455 9.75 22.85 18.03
CA ASP A 455 11.22 23.11 17.98
C ASP A 455 11.84 22.43 16.74
N PRO A 456 12.08 23.18 15.65
CA PRO A 456 12.61 22.62 14.40
C PRO A 456 14.10 22.23 14.46
N LYS A 457 14.76 22.20 15.61
CA LYS A 457 16.22 22.09 15.71
C LYS A 457 16.79 20.74 16.18
N GLY A 458 16.02 19.69 16.24
CA GLY A 458 16.62 18.41 16.64
C GLY A 458 15.71 17.20 16.50
N VAL A 459 16.32 16.02 16.46
CA VAL A 459 15.63 14.73 16.61
C VAL A 459 15.08 14.66 18.04
N ALA A 460 13.82 14.32 18.21
CA ALA A 460 13.20 14.21 19.52
C ALA A 460 14.00 13.23 20.41
N PRO A 461 14.37 13.57 21.64
CA PRO A 461 15.19 12.73 22.52
C PRO A 461 14.59 11.34 22.78
N PHE A 462 13.26 11.20 22.70
CA PHE A 462 12.59 9.93 22.85
C PHE A 462 12.81 9.00 21.64
N LEU A 463 13.01 9.53 20.43
CA LEU A 463 13.32 8.74 19.24
C LEU A 463 14.74 8.13 19.33
N GLU A 464 15.72 8.87 19.80
CA GLU A 464 17.07 8.34 20.02
C GLU A 464 17.05 7.22 21.07
N ARG A 465 16.30 7.43 22.16
CA ARG A 465 16.13 6.41 23.21
C ARG A 465 15.42 5.17 22.70
N TYR A 466 14.36 5.35 21.90
CA TYR A 466 13.66 4.26 21.24
C TYR A 466 14.64 3.45 20.37
N ARG A 467 15.39 4.10 19.49
CA ARG A 467 16.37 3.44 18.60
C ARG A 467 17.42 2.66 19.38
N HIS A 468 17.87 3.18 20.52
CA HIS A 468 18.79 2.47 21.40
C HIS A 468 18.22 1.14 21.91
N TYR A 469 16.93 1.09 22.25
CA TYR A 469 16.30 -0.14 22.73
C TYR A 469 15.86 -1.06 21.59
N ALA A 470 15.35 -0.52 20.49
CA ALA A 470 14.99 -1.27 19.30
C ALA A 470 16.19 -2.03 18.70
N ALA A 471 17.38 -1.40 18.68
CA ALA A 471 18.61 -2.07 18.27
C ALA A 471 18.99 -3.26 19.14
N LYS A 472 18.62 -3.28 20.42
CA LYS A 472 18.85 -4.44 21.32
C LYS A 472 17.89 -5.58 21.04
N ALA A 473 16.63 -5.27 20.67
CA ALA A 473 15.65 -6.27 20.30
C ALA A 473 16.04 -7.01 19.00
N ALA A 474 16.87 -6.40 18.15
CA ALA A 474 17.40 -7.01 16.93
C ALA A 474 18.56 -8.00 17.19
N ILE A 475 19.15 -8.02 18.38
CA ILE A 475 20.33 -8.84 18.71
C ILE A 475 19.95 -10.05 19.60
N GLY A 476 18.79 -10.03 20.24
CA GLY A 476 18.28 -11.06 21.15
C GLY A 476 17.34 -12.03 20.49
#